data_bbeba7bdff3701b0544ba0cf05bbae0a
#
_entry.id   bbeba7bdff3701b0544ba0cf05bbae0a
#
_cell.length_a   1.000
_cell.length_b   1.000
_cell.length_c   1.000
_cell.angle_alpha   90.00
_cell.angle_beta   90.00
_cell.angle_gamma   90.00
#
_symmetry.space_group_name_H-M   'P 1'
#
loop_
_entity.id
_entity.type
_entity.pdbx_description
1 polymer ?
#
loop_
_entity_poly.entity_id
_entity_poly.type
_entity_poly.pdbx_seq_one_letter_code
_entity_poly.pdbx_strand_id
1 'polypeptide(L)'
;IDVAFMNKRENALAGKNLGWRLETIVYLELRRRIKTEEEDIYYFNNGNTEADFMVCDGNTVKSIYQVAYDISTPKTRRREINGAATAAKRTRCDNVYILTDHQRETIIYDNVKIKVIPVWEWIVTG
;
A
#
# COMPACT_ATOMS: atom_id res chain seq x y z
N ILE A 1 -7.08 6.45 10.55
CA ILE A 1 -5.77 6.96 10.17
C ILE A 1 -5.74 8.49 10.29
N ASP A 2 -4.65 9.01 10.76
CA ASP A 2 -4.50 10.46 10.98
C ASP A 2 -3.51 11.03 9.96
N VAL A 3 -4.04 11.72 8.95
CA VAL A 3 -3.22 12.32 7.90
C VAL A 3 -2.33 13.46 8.45
N ALA A 4 -2.81 14.18 9.45
CA ALA A 4 -2.00 15.24 10.08
C ALA A 4 -0.76 14.69 10.76
N PHE A 5 -0.81 13.47 11.24
CA PHE A 5 0.35 12.81 11.82
C PHE A 5 1.43 12.58 10.76
N MET A 6 1.04 12.26 9.54
CA MET A 6 1.98 12.09 8.44
C MET A 6 2.71 13.40 8.11
N ASN A 7 2.03 14.52 8.21
CA ASN A 7 2.64 15.82 7.94
C ASN A 7 3.83 16.12 8.87
N LYS A 8 3.73 15.70 10.13
CA LYS A 8 4.83 15.91 11.07
C LYS A 8 6.06 15.12 10.69
N ARG A 9 5.86 13.92 10.15
CA ARG A 9 6.97 13.09 9.70
C ARG A 9 7.66 13.69 8.48
N GLU A 10 6.89 14.31 7.61
CA GLU A 10 7.44 14.94 6.42
C GLU A 10 8.50 15.98 6.77
N ASN A 11 8.20 16.83 7.74
CA ASN A 11 9.08 17.92 8.14
C ASN A 11 10.43 17.40 8.64
N ALA A 12 10.45 16.23 9.24
CA ALA A 12 11.67 15.65 9.80
C ALA A 12 12.47 14.84 8.77
N LEU A 13 11.86 14.48 7.64
CA LEU A 13 12.46 13.52 6.71
C LEU A 13 12.28 13.98 5.26
N ALA A 14 12.89 15.12 4.95
CA ALA A 14 12.72 15.74 3.63
C ALA A 14 13.00 14.78 2.47
N GLY A 15 14.01 13.90 2.60
CA GLY A 15 14.34 12.94 1.55
C GLY A 15 13.30 11.84 1.37
N LYS A 16 12.32 11.75 2.26
CA LYS A 16 11.26 10.73 2.21
C LYS A 16 9.89 11.32 1.93
N ASN A 17 9.82 12.61 1.59
CA ASN A 17 8.55 13.29 1.35
C ASN A 17 7.73 12.66 0.23
N LEU A 18 8.40 12.13 -0.81
CA LEU A 18 7.71 11.54 -1.94
C LEU A 18 6.94 10.28 -1.51
N GLY A 19 7.55 9.43 -0.69
CA GLY A 19 6.87 8.27 -0.15
C GLY A 19 5.66 8.66 0.69
N TRP A 20 5.84 9.66 1.55
CA TRP A 20 4.76 10.16 2.39
C TRP A 20 3.58 10.68 1.56
N ARG A 21 3.87 11.40 0.46
CA ARG A 21 2.83 11.92 -0.42
C ARG A 21 2.05 10.80 -1.09
N LEU A 22 2.72 9.74 -1.51
CA LEU A 22 2.03 8.59 -2.08
C LEU A 22 1.12 7.92 -1.06
N GLU A 23 1.59 7.74 0.17
CA GLU A 23 0.76 7.17 1.24
C GLU A 23 -0.52 7.98 1.42
N THR A 24 -0.40 9.31 1.44
CA THR A 24 -1.55 10.19 1.61
C THR A 24 -2.53 10.04 0.45
N ILE A 25 -2.01 10.04 -0.77
CA ILE A 25 -2.84 9.89 -1.96
C ILE A 25 -3.60 8.57 -1.94
N VAL A 26 -2.90 7.49 -1.59
CA VAL A 26 -3.52 6.16 -1.52
C VAL A 26 -4.62 6.14 -0.47
N TYR A 27 -4.36 6.70 0.71
CA TYR A 27 -5.38 6.76 1.76
C TYR A 27 -6.62 7.50 1.29
N LEU A 28 -6.45 8.68 0.69
CA LEU A 28 -7.58 9.47 0.24
C LEU A 28 -8.39 8.75 -0.83
N GLU A 29 -7.71 8.06 -1.73
CA GLU A 29 -8.39 7.29 -2.77
C GLU A 29 -9.14 6.09 -2.18
N LEU A 30 -8.57 5.41 -1.21
CA LEU A 30 -9.25 4.31 -0.53
C LEU A 30 -10.50 4.81 0.19
N ARG A 31 -10.40 5.95 0.86
CA ARG A 31 -11.57 6.55 1.52
C ARG A 31 -12.67 6.86 0.50
N ARG A 32 -12.30 7.36 -0.65
CA ARG A 32 -13.27 7.65 -1.71
C ARG A 32 -13.97 6.39 -2.20
N ARG A 33 -13.28 5.26 -2.23
CA ARG A 33 -13.82 3.99 -2.74
C ARG A 33 -14.72 3.25 -1.76
N ILE A 34 -14.60 3.55 -0.48
CA ILE A 34 -15.45 2.91 0.53
C ILE A 34 -16.86 3.49 0.43
N LYS A 35 -17.84 2.62 0.26
CA LYS A 35 -19.24 3.01 0.05
C LYS A 35 -20.21 2.40 1.05
N THR A 36 -19.75 1.48 1.89
CA THR A 36 -20.60 0.82 2.87
C THR A 36 -20.05 1.03 4.27
N GLU A 37 -20.93 0.92 5.28
CA GLU A 37 -20.52 1.09 6.66
C GLU A 37 -19.72 -0.10 7.18
N GLU A 38 -19.84 -1.25 6.53
CA GLU A 38 -19.14 -2.46 6.92
C GLU A 38 -17.68 -2.46 6.50
N GLU A 39 -17.31 -1.63 5.53
CA GLU A 39 -15.94 -1.56 5.06
C GLU A 39 -15.12 -0.60 5.90
N ASP A 40 -13.89 -0.96 6.18
CA ASP A 40 -12.97 -0.12 6.95
C ASP A 40 -11.56 -0.24 6.39
N ILE A 41 -10.75 0.78 6.64
CA ILE A 41 -9.36 0.84 6.22
C ILE A 41 -8.47 0.71 7.43
N TYR A 42 -7.57 -0.28 7.41
CA TYR A 42 -6.53 -0.41 8.41
C TYR A 42 -5.22 0.06 7.81
N TYR A 43 -4.51 0.88 8.55
CA TYR A 43 -3.23 1.43 8.14
C TYR A 43 -2.13 0.97 9.08
N PHE A 44 -1.05 0.49 8.49
CA PHE A 44 0.11 0.07 9.25
C PHE A 44 1.37 0.67 8.65
N ASN A 45 2.15 1.37 9.47
CA ASN A 45 3.44 1.92 9.07
C ASN A 45 4.47 1.47 10.10
N ASN A 46 5.51 0.80 9.64
CA ASN A 46 6.52 0.22 10.52
C ASN A 46 7.71 1.13 10.78
N GLY A 47 7.55 2.44 10.53
CA GLY A 47 8.60 3.41 10.78
C GLY A 47 9.51 3.68 9.59
N ASN A 48 9.30 2.99 8.48
CA ASN A 48 10.02 3.22 7.23
C ASN A 48 9.21 4.11 6.30
N THR A 49 9.60 4.14 5.04
CA THR A 49 8.86 4.89 4.01
C THR A 49 7.71 4.10 3.42
N GLU A 50 7.57 2.85 3.80
CA GLU A 50 6.51 1.98 3.34
C GLU A 50 5.32 2.05 4.29
N ALA A 51 4.14 1.89 3.73
CA ALA A 51 2.90 1.80 4.48
C ALA A 51 2.06 0.70 3.91
N ASP A 52 1.35 0.01 4.78
CA ASP A 52 0.42 -1.04 4.39
C ASP A 52 -0.99 -0.58 4.70
N PHE A 53 -1.85 -0.69 3.71
CA PHE A 53 -3.27 -0.46 3.89
C PHE A 53 -4.01 -1.76 3.61
N MET A 54 -4.99 -2.05 4.44
CA MET A 54 -5.90 -3.17 4.20
C MET A 54 -7.32 -2.65 4.21
N VAL A 55 -8.10 -3.05 3.22
CA VAL A 55 -9.52 -2.76 3.19
C VAL A 55 -10.24 -4.02 3.63
N CYS A 56 -11.00 -3.90 4.70
CA CYS A 56 -11.71 -5.03 5.31
C CYS A 56 -13.21 -4.80 5.26
N ASP A 57 -13.95 -5.89 5.10
CA ASP A 57 -15.40 -5.92 5.22
C ASP A 57 -15.72 -6.89 6.35
N GLY A 58 -16.02 -6.35 7.53
CA GLY A 58 -16.15 -7.17 8.71
C GLY A 58 -14.83 -7.87 9.04
N ASN A 59 -14.85 -9.19 9.07
CA ASN A 59 -13.68 -10.00 9.38
C ASN A 59 -12.90 -10.43 8.13
N THR A 60 -13.32 -9.99 6.95
CA THR A 60 -12.70 -10.39 5.69
C THR A 60 -11.81 -9.28 5.15
N VAL A 61 -10.55 -9.60 4.85
CA VAL A 61 -9.66 -8.66 4.17
C VAL A 61 -9.93 -8.75 2.68
N LYS A 62 -10.42 -7.66 2.10
CA LYS A 62 -10.79 -7.61 0.68
C LYS A 62 -9.62 -7.30 -0.22
N SER A 63 -8.71 -6.44 0.24
CA SER A 63 -7.57 -6.03 -0.56
C SER A 63 -6.45 -5.53 0.33
N ILE A 64 -5.22 -5.66 -0.18
CA ILE A 64 -4.01 -5.24 0.51
C ILE A 64 -3.24 -4.33 -0.43
N TYR A 65 -2.77 -3.20 0.09
CA TYR A 65 -2.01 -2.22 -0.66
C TYR A 65 -0.74 -1.87 0.11
N GLN A 66 0.41 -2.20 -0.46
CA GLN A 66 1.67 -1.68 0.04
C GLN A 66 2.06 -0.48 -0.80
N VAL A 67 2.54 0.58 -0.15
CA VAL A 67 2.92 1.79 -0.84
C VAL A 67 4.43 1.95 -0.70
N ALA A 68 5.13 1.96 -1.82
CA ALA A 68 6.57 2.13 -1.87
C ALA A 68 6.91 2.99 -3.08
N TYR A 69 7.52 4.14 -2.86
CA TYR A 69 7.82 5.07 -3.94
C TYR A 69 8.61 4.41 -5.07
N ASP A 70 9.62 3.62 -4.71
CA ASP A 70 10.53 3.00 -5.67
C ASP A 70 10.99 1.64 -5.14
N ILE A 71 10.78 0.59 -5.92
CA ILE A 71 11.23 -0.76 -5.57
C ILE A 71 12.34 -1.27 -6.50
N SER A 72 13.11 -0.35 -7.09
CA SER A 72 14.18 -0.73 -8.01
C SER A 72 15.39 -1.37 -7.32
N THR A 73 15.65 -1.02 -6.04
CA THR A 73 16.77 -1.64 -5.34
C THR A 73 16.41 -3.06 -4.89
N PRO A 74 17.33 -4.02 -5.02
CA PRO A 74 17.04 -5.40 -4.65
C PRO A 74 16.59 -5.58 -3.20
N LYS A 75 17.16 -4.84 -2.28
CA LYS A 75 16.81 -4.92 -0.87
C LYS A 75 15.37 -4.48 -0.61
N THR A 76 14.99 -3.32 -1.13
CA THR A 76 13.63 -2.80 -1.00
C THR A 76 12.65 -3.73 -1.68
N ARG A 77 12.98 -4.17 -2.90
CA ARG A 77 12.12 -5.07 -3.66
C ARG A 77 11.81 -6.35 -2.89
N ARG A 78 12.81 -7.01 -2.34
CA ARG A 78 12.61 -8.23 -1.58
C ARG A 78 11.74 -7.99 -0.35
N ARG A 79 11.99 -6.90 0.36
CA ARG A 79 11.23 -6.58 1.56
C ARG A 79 9.75 -6.36 1.26
N GLU A 80 9.46 -5.59 0.20
CA GLU A 80 8.08 -5.29 -0.16
C GLU A 80 7.35 -6.52 -0.66
N ILE A 81 7.99 -7.33 -1.50
CA ILE A 81 7.38 -8.56 -2.00
C ILE A 81 7.11 -9.53 -0.85
N ASN A 82 8.09 -9.70 0.03
CA ASN A 82 7.95 -10.60 1.18
C ASN A 82 6.81 -10.15 2.10
N GLY A 83 6.75 -8.85 2.37
CA GLY A 83 5.70 -8.27 3.22
C GLY A 83 4.33 -8.47 2.63
N ALA A 84 4.17 -8.20 1.33
CA ALA A 84 2.90 -8.37 0.64
C ALA A 84 2.46 -9.83 0.64
N ALA A 85 3.37 -10.75 0.33
CA ALA A 85 3.05 -12.17 0.31
C ALA A 85 2.68 -12.69 1.70
N THR A 86 3.41 -12.26 2.72
CA THR A 86 3.13 -12.67 4.11
C THR A 86 1.75 -12.18 4.54
N ALA A 87 1.43 -10.92 4.27
CA ALA A 87 0.12 -10.35 4.61
C ALA A 87 -1.00 -11.08 3.88
N ALA A 88 -0.80 -11.38 2.60
CA ALA A 88 -1.79 -12.09 1.79
C ALA A 88 -2.09 -13.47 2.37
N LYS A 89 -1.08 -14.20 2.76
CA LYS A 89 -1.26 -15.55 3.32
C LYS A 89 -1.92 -15.53 4.68
N ARG A 90 -1.51 -14.61 5.54
CA ARG A 90 -2.08 -14.51 6.89
C ARG A 90 -3.56 -14.14 6.87
N THR A 91 -3.95 -13.31 5.91
CA THR A 91 -5.32 -12.81 5.81
C THR A 91 -6.16 -13.57 4.80
N ARG A 92 -5.56 -14.50 4.06
CA ARG A 92 -6.22 -15.25 2.98
C ARG A 92 -6.80 -14.31 1.92
N CYS A 93 -6.09 -13.22 1.66
CA CYS A 93 -6.49 -12.24 0.65
C CYS A 93 -5.67 -12.47 -0.62
N ASP A 94 -6.34 -12.50 -1.76
CA ASP A 94 -5.68 -12.70 -3.05
C ASP A 94 -5.65 -11.44 -3.91
N ASN A 95 -6.10 -10.32 -3.37
CA ASN A 95 -6.13 -9.04 -4.09
C ASN A 95 -5.05 -8.12 -3.52
N VAL A 96 -3.83 -8.25 -4.03
CA VAL A 96 -2.64 -7.67 -3.42
C VAL A 96 -1.93 -6.75 -4.41
N TYR A 97 -1.63 -5.54 -3.96
CA TYR A 97 -0.99 -4.51 -4.76
C TYR A 97 0.26 -3.97 -4.07
N ILE A 98 1.25 -3.62 -4.89
CA ILE A 98 2.33 -2.71 -4.48
C ILE A 98 2.16 -1.46 -5.35
N LEU A 99 1.87 -0.33 -4.72
CA LEU A 99 1.62 0.94 -5.40
C LEU A 99 2.90 1.77 -5.36
N THR A 100 3.36 2.18 -6.54
CA THR A 100 4.64 2.86 -6.71
C THR A 100 4.45 4.19 -7.43
N ASP A 101 5.54 4.94 -7.59
CA ASP A 101 5.50 6.15 -8.39
C ASP A 101 5.33 5.83 -9.88
N HIS A 102 6.12 4.90 -10.42
CA HIS A 102 6.14 4.68 -11.87
C HIS A 102 6.35 3.23 -12.32
N GLN A 103 6.52 2.29 -11.41
CA GLN A 103 6.85 0.92 -11.77
C GLN A 103 5.60 0.08 -11.97
N ARG A 104 5.65 -0.80 -12.98
CA ARG A 104 4.52 -1.65 -13.34
C ARG A 104 5.04 -3.05 -13.69
N GLU A 105 4.57 -4.05 -12.97
CA GLU A 105 4.85 -5.45 -13.27
C GLU A 105 3.89 -6.35 -12.49
N THR A 106 3.85 -7.63 -12.85
CA THR A 106 3.13 -8.63 -12.08
C THR A 106 4.16 -9.59 -11.52
N ILE A 107 4.10 -9.81 -10.22
CA ILE A 107 5.04 -10.71 -9.53
C ILE A 107 4.25 -11.88 -8.97
N ILE A 108 4.77 -13.09 -9.16
CA ILE A 108 4.24 -14.27 -8.48
C ILE A 108 5.32 -14.75 -7.53
N TYR A 109 5.02 -14.70 -6.25
CA TYR A 109 5.95 -15.07 -5.21
C TYR A 109 5.23 -15.89 -4.17
N ASP A 110 5.75 -17.10 -3.90
CA ASP A 110 5.21 -17.98 -2.87
C ASP A 110 3.70 -18.22 -3.08
N ASN A 111 3.31 -18.44 -4.34
CA ASN A 111 1.93 -18.64 -4.79
C ASN A 111 1.02 -17.42 -4.61
N VAL A 112 1.58 -16.26 -4.35
CA VAL A 112 0.80 -15.02 -4.25
C VAL A 112 1.07 -14.17 -5.48
N LYS A 113 -0.01 -13.74 -6.15
CA LYS A 113 0.09 -12.83 -7.27
C LYS A 113 0.02 -11.40 -6.78
N ILE A 114 1.07 -10.64 -7.01
CA ILE A 114 1.18 -9.26 -6.57
C ILE A 114 1.20 -8.36 -7.79
N LYS A 115 0.30 -7.38 -7.82
CA LYS A 115 0.24 -6.40 -8.91
C LYS A 115 1.01 -5.15 -8.49
N VAL A 116 2.08 -4.85 -9.21
CA VAL A 116 2.83 -3.62 -9.01
C VAL A 116 2.36 -2.62 -10.05
N ILE A 117 1.78 -1.51 -9.63
CA ILE A 117 1.30 -0.49 -10.55
C ILE A 117 1.58 0.91 -10.01
N PRO A 118 1.74 1.91 -10.90
CA PRO A 118 1.83 3.29 -10.45
C PRO A 118 0.54 3.75 -9.78
N VAL A 119 0.68 4.59 -8.75
CA VAL A 119 -0.49 5.10 -8.02
C VAL A 119 -1.47 5.78 -8.97
N TRP A 120 -0.98 6.58 -9.92
CA TRP A 120 -1.86 7.30 -10.84
C TRP A 120 -2.69 6.35 -11.70
N GLU A 121 -2.10 5.23 -12.13
CA GLU A 121 -2.82 4.23 -12.92
C GLU A 121 -3.89 3.54 -12.08
N TRP A 122 -3.55 3.19 -10.86
CA TRP A 122 -4.51 2.59 -9.94
C TRP A 122 -5.70 3.51 -9.68
N ILE A 123 -5.46 4.79 -9.53
CA ILE A 123 -6.54 5.77 -9.32
C ILE A 123 -7.51 5.80 -10.50
N VAL A 124 -6.99 5.83 -11.72
CA VAL A 124 -7.85 5.96 -12.90
C VAL A 124 -8.57 4.67 -13.26
N THR A 125 -8.10 3.53 -12.80
CA THR A 125 -8.76 2.25 -13.05
C THR A 125 -9.81 1.90 -11.99
N GLY A 126 -9.88 2.65 -10.94
CA GLY A 126 -10.88 2.49 -9.88
C GLY A 126 -12.01 3.44 -10.03
#